data_a8f3709a7673ee842b4db014ddcc8f0c
#
_entry.id   a8f3709a7673ee842b4db014ddcc8f0c
#
_cell.length_a   1.000
_cell.length_b   1.000
_cell.length_c   1.000
_cell.angle_alpha   90.00
_cell.angle_beta   90.00
_cell.angle_gamma   90.00
#
_symmetry.space_group_name_H-M   'P 1'
#
loop_
_entity.id
_entity.type
_entity.pdbx_description
1 polymer ?
#
loop_
_entity_poly.entity_id
_entity_poly.type
_entity_poly.pdbx_seq_one_letter_code
_entity_poly.pdbx_strand_id
1 'polypeptide(L)'
;TFVSTGWCLDLFATLGIGLERVMTPNALEPVALPGTSITLTVVPSAHYEKEYDAQKGYRWIGFLMEWNGVTFYHAGDTIIYPGYIETLQRLPRPDVVMLPVNGRDTYRETEGDATGNLLPVEAARLAHDLGWDVLIPGHNDLYPNNTIPNEHIVQALAPRQKAKFLQPGELYYYVKA
;
A
#
# COMPACT_ATOMS: atom_id res chain seq x y z
N THR A 1 -15.27 -11.94 4.19
CA THR A 1 -15.33 -10.99 3.07
C THR A 1 -13.93 -10.73 2.57
N PHE A 2 -13.74 -10.73 1.27
CA PHE A 2 -12.52 -10.28 0.59
C PHE A 2 -12.78 -8.90 -0.01
N VAL A 3 -11.76 -8.07 -0.09
CA VAL A 3 -11.79 -6.81 -0.83
C VAL A 3 -10.74 -6.88 -1.92
N SER A 4 -11.14 -6.61 -3.15
CA SER A 4 -10.26 -6.76 -4.30
C SER A 4 -10.67 -5.82 -5.44
N THR A 5 -10.04 -5.97 -6.58
CA THR A 5 -10.42 -5.33 -7.84
C THR A 5 -11.20 -6.30 -8.71
N GLY A 6 -11.92 -5.80 -9.71
CA GLY A 6 -12.57 -6.64 -10.72
C GLY A 6 -11.61 -7.51 -11.53
N TRP A 7 -10.32 -7.16 -11.57
CA TRP A 7 -9.28 -7.95 -12.25
C TRP A 7 -9.01 -9.30 -11.60
N CYS A 8 -9.34 -9.47 -10.32
CA CYS A 8 -9.09 -10.71 -9.57
C CYS A 8 -10.32 -11.63 -9.51
N LEU A 9 -11.50 -11.24 -10.02
CA LEU A 9 -12.72 -12.02 -9.86
C LEU A 9 -12.64 -13.42 -10.48
N ASP A 10 -12.04 -13.54 -11.66
CA ASP A 10 -11.86 -14.85 -12.31
C ASP A 10 -10.93 -15.76 -11.49
N LEU A 11 -9.89 -15.18 -10.85
CA LEU A 11 -9.00 -15.93 -9.96
C LEU A 11 -9.76 -16.42 -8.72
N PHE A 12 -10.58 -15.58 -8.09
CA PHE A 12 -11.41 -15.99 -6.95
C PHE A 12 -12.35 -17.14 -7.32
N ALA A 13 -13.02 -17.03 -8.49
CA ALA A 13 -13.88 -18.10 -8.99
C ALA A 13 -13.11 -19.41 -9.22
N THR A 14 -11.91 -19.35 -9.83
CA THR A 14 -11.04 -20.51 -10.04
C THR A 14 -10.62 -21.17 -8.73
N LEU A 15 -10.43 -20.38 -7.67
CA LEU A 15 -10.11 -20.88 -6.33
C LEU A 15 -11.33 -21.38 -5.55
N GLY A 16 -12.53 -21.39 -6.17
CA GLY A 16 -13.77 -21.83 -5.52
C GLY A 16 -14.31 -20.85 -4.48
N ILE A 17 -13.87 -19.60 -4.51
CA ILE A 17 -14.37 -18.55 -3.62
C ILE A 17 -15.61 -17.93 -4.25
N GLY A 18 -16.75 -18.00 -3.56
CA GLY A 18 -18.01 -17.40 -4.02
C GLY A 18 -17.87 -15.88 -4.16
N LEU A 19 -18.30 -15.35 -5.30
CA LEU A 19 -18.15 -13.91 -5.61
C LEU A 19 -18.99 -13.02 -4.68
N GLU A 20 -20.03 -13.56 -4.05
CA GLU A 20 -20.81 -12.87 -3.00
C GLU A 20 -19.99 -12.53 -1.75
N ARG A 21 -18.81 -13.15 -1.61
CA ARG A 21 -17.84 -12.87 -0.54
C ARG A 21 -16.80 -11.84 -0.95
N VAL A 22 -16.82 -11.35 -2.19
CA VAL A 22 -15.82 -10.43 -2.73
C VAL A 22 -16.46 -9.07 -2.96
N MET A 23 -15.93 -8.04 -2.31
CA MET A 23 -16.29 -6.65 -2.54
C MET A 23 -15.28 -6.03 -3.52
N THR A 24 -15.78 -5.28 -4.49
CA THR A 24 -14.98 -4.48 -5.44
C THR A 24 -15.36 -3.00 -5.33
N PRO A 25 -15.00 -2.30 -4.24
CA PRO A 25 -15.41 -0.92 -4.04
C PRO A 25 -14.85 0.01 -5.12
N ASN A 26 -15.61 1.05 -5.43
CA ASN A 26 -15.09 2.14 -6.24
C ASN A 26 -13.91 2.83 -5.55
N ALA A 27 -12.90 3.21 -6.32
CA ALA A 27 -11.77 3.92 -5.78
C ALA A 27 -12.19 5.31 -5.25
N LEU A 28 -11.58 5.70 -4.12
CA LEU A 28 -11.77 6.97 -3.44
C LEU A 28 -13.19 7.17 -2.82
N GLU A 29 -14.01 6.14 -2.82
CA GLU A 29 -15.31 6.14 -2.15
C GLU A 29 -15.22 5.30 -0.86
N PRO A 30 -15.48 5.89 0.32
CA PRO A 30 -15.43 5.14 1.56
C PRO A 30 -16.59 4.15 1.68
N VAL A 31 -16.30 2.93 2.11
CA VAL A 31 -17.29 1.88 2.33
C VAL A 31 -17.11 1.24 3.71
N ALA A 32 -18.21 0.89 4.37
CA ALA A 32 -18.14 0.12 5.62
C ALA A 32 -17.83 -1.36 5.30
N LEU A 33 -16.86 -1.95 6.02
CA LEU A 33 -16.60 -3.38 5.93
C LEU A 33 -17.66 -4.16 6.74
N PRO A 34 -18.40 -5.09 6.11
CA PRO A 34 -19.46 -5.83 6.77
C PRO A 34 -18.97 -6.58 8.02
N GLY A 35 -19.70 -6.44 9.12
CA GLY A 35 -19.42 -7.11 10.40
C GLY A 35 -18.25 -6.49 11.18
N THR A 36 -17.80 -5.31 10.82
CA THR A 36 -16.72 -4.58 11.51
C THR A 36 -17.08 -3.11 11.73
N SER A 37 -16.28 -2.41 12.52
CA SER A 37 -16.32 -0.93 12.65
C SER A 37 -15.34 -0.22 11.70
N ILE A 38 -14.80 -0.92 10.70
CA ILE A 38 -13.80 -0.38 9.78
C ILE A 38 -14.50 0.29 8.61
N THR A 39 -14.13 1.54 8.33
CA THR A 39 -14.38 2.20 7.05
C THR A 39 -13.15 2.03 6.17
N LEU A 40 -13.36 1.55 4.94
CA LEU A 40 -12.32 1.30 3.97
C LEU A 40 -12.47 2.23 2.77
N THR A 41 -11.36 2.81 2.32
CA THR A 41 -11.28 3.52 1.04
C THR A 41 -10.21 2.86 0.18
N VAL A 42 -10.59 2.44 -1.03
CA VAL A 42 -9.64 1.94 -2.04
C VAL A 42 -8.91 3.12 -2.65
N VAL A 43 -7.57 3.06 -2.64
CA VAL A 43 -6.70 4.08 -3.22
C VAL A 43 -6.03 3.51 -4.47
N PRO A 44 -6.13 4.16 -5.64
CA PRO A 44 -5.41 3.71 -6.81
C PRO A 44 -3.91 3.63 -6.57
N SER A 45 -3.29 2.56 -7.03
CA SER A 45 -1.84 2.36 -7.04
C SER A 45 -1.35 2.20 -8.48
N ALA A 46 -0.05 2.28 -8.70
CA ALA A 46 0.55 2.08 -10.00
C ALA A 46 1.81 1.23 -9.89
N HIS A 47 1.80 0.09 -10.55
CA HIS A 47 2.95 -0.78 -10.69
C HIS A 47 3.62 -0.47 -12.04
N TYR A 48 4.25 0.73 -12.14
CA TYR A 48 4.69 1.56 -13.25
C TYR A 48 3.55 2.34 -13.93
N GLU A 49 2.45 1.71 -14.32
CA GLU A 49 1.32 2.40 -14.92
C GLU A 49 0.08 2.30 -14.02
N LYS A 50 -0.70 3.36 -14.01
CA LYS A 50 -2.00 3.39 -13.36
C LYS A 50 -3.04 2.80 -14.30
N GLU A 51 -3.13 1.47 -14.34
CA GLU A 51 -4.03 0.74 -15.20
C GLU A 51 -5.48 0.83 -14.70
N TYR A 52 -6.38 1.24 -15.55
CA TYR A 52 -7.81 1.36 -15.26
C TYR A 52 -8.66 0.75 -16.38
N ASP A 53 -9.66 0.00 -16.00
CA ASP A 53 -10.70 -0.55 -16.87
C ASP A 53 -12.08 -0.13 -16.35
N ALA A 54 -12.99 0.28 -17.23
CA ALA A 54 -14.29 0.81 -16.84
C ALA A 54 -15.19 -0.24 -16.14
N GLN A 55 -14.98 -1.54 -16.38
CA GLN A 55 -15.74 -2.63 -15.77
C GLN A 55 -15.03 -3.24 -14.55
N LYS A 56 -13.71 -3.27 -14.57
CA LYS A 56 -12.87 -3.93 -13.54
C LYS A 56 -12.30 -2.98 -12.50
N GLY A 57 -12.35 -1.67 -12.76
CA GLY A 57 -11.71 -0.65 -11.93
C GLY A 57 -10.20 -0.58 -12.10
N TYR A 58 -9.51 -0.06 -11.11
CA TYR A 58 -8.04 -0.02 -11.09
C TYR A 58 -7.47 -1.43 -10.87
N ARG A 59 -6.40 -1.74 -11.60
CA ARG A 59 -5.73 -3.04 -11.48
C ARG A 59 -4.96 -3.15 -10.17
N TRP A 60 -4.23 -2.10 -9.83
CA TRP A 60 -3.42 -2.00 -8.63
C TRP A 60 -4.08 -1.06 -7.64
N ILE A 61 -4.16 -1.49 -6.38
CA ILE A 61 -4.85 -0.75 -5.33
C ILE A 61 -4.11 -0.81 -4.00
N GLY A 62 -4.21 0.27 -3.24
CA GLY A 62 -3.94 0.34 -1.83
C GLY A 62 -5.23 0.50 -1.03
N PHE A 63 -5.10 0.48 0.30
CA PHE A 63 -6.22 0.52 1.23
C PHE A 63 -5.98 1.55 2.33
N LEU A 64 -6.89 2.50 2.45
CA LEU A 64 -7.00 3.38 3.61
C LEU A 64 -8.08 2.82 4.52
N MET A 65 -7.74 2.54 5.76
CA MET A 65 -8.63 1.94 6.75
C MET A 65 -8.74 2.86 7.97
N GLU A 66 -9.97 3.15 8.36
CA GLU A 66 -10.29 3.98 9.52
C GLU A 66 -11.08 3.16 10.54
N TRP A 67 -10.57 3.07 11.78
CA TRP A 67 -11.27 2.46 12.91
C TRP A 67 -10.74 2.98 14.24
N ASN A 68 -11.60 3.09 15.24
CA ASN A 68 -11.23 3.51 16.61
C ASN A 68 -10.43 4.82 16.66
N GLY A 69 -10.71 5.77 15.74
CA GLY A 69 -10.01 7.05 15.67
C GLY A 69 -8.59 6.98 15.09
N VAL A 70 -8.15 5.84 14.60
CA VAL A 70 -6.86 5.63 13.93
C VAL A 70 -7.08 5.41 12.44
N THR A 71 -6.22 5.99 11.63
CA THR A 71 -6.20 5.81 10.17
C THR A 71 -4.92 5.09 9.76
N PHE A 72 -5.07 3.96 9.08
CA PHE A 72 -3.97 3.16 8.53
C PHE A 72 -4.04 3.14 7.00
N TYR A 73 -2.91 3.35 6.35
CA TYR A 73 -2.79 3.24 4.90
C TYR A 73 -1.80 2.16 4.51
N HIS A 74 -2.25 1.19 3.73
CA HIS A 74 -1.41 0.21 3.03
C HIS A 74 -1.40 0.55 1.54
N ALA A 75 -0.25 0.92 1.00
CA ALA A 75 -0.19 1.41 -0.38
C ALA A 75 -0.38 0.31 -1.45
N GLY A 76 -0.26 -0.98 -1.07
CA GLY A 76 -0.06 -2.04 -2.06
C GLY A 76 1.27 -1.85 -2.77
N ASP A 77 1.41 -2.43 -3.94
CA ASP A 77 2.58 -2.24 -4.79
C ASP A 77 2.38 -0.98 -5.62
N THR A 78 3.28 -0.01 -5.46
CA THR A 78 3.14 1.29 -6.12
C THR A 78 4.46 2.04 -6.27
N ILE A 79 4.47 2.93 -7.24
CA ILE A 79 5.43 4.03 -7.38
C ILE A 79 4.70 5.37 -7.16
N ILE A 80 5.44 6.49 -7.11
CA ILE A 80 4.84 7.82 -7.22
C ILE A 80 4.50 8.07 -8.69
N TYR A 81 3.21 8.16 -8.99
CA TYR A 81 2.69 8.45 -10.32
C TYR A 81 2.01 9.83 -10.35
N PRO A 82 1.75 10.42 -11.53
CA PRO A 82 1.07 11.72 -11.63
C PRO A 82 -0.28 11.73 -10.92
N GLY A 83 -0.47 12.66 -9.98
CA GLY A 83 -1.68 12.80 -9.16
C GLY A 83 -1.74 11.93 -7.89
N TYR A 84 -0.70 11.12 -7.60
CA TYR A 84 -0.70 10.26 -6.41
C TYR A 84 -0.67 11.06 -5.10
N ILE A 85 0.24 12.02 -5.01
CA ILE A 85 0.40 12.85 -3.82
C ILE A 85 -0.86 13.70 -3.59
N GLU A 86 -1.40 14.31 -4.63
CA GLU A 86 -2.63 15.09 -4.58
C GLU A 86 -3.84 14.24 -4.15
N THR A 87 -3.88 12.97 -4.57
CA THR A 87 -4.90 12.02 -4.12
C THR A 87 -4.78 11.77 -2.63
N LEU A 88 -3.57 11.46 -2.15
CA LEU A 88 -3.33 11.21 -0.72
C LEU A 88 -3.62 12.42 0.16
N GLN A 89 -3.34 13.64 -0.32
CA GLN A 89 -3.62 14.88 0.41
C GLN A 89 -5.11 15.18 0.59
N ARG A 90 -5.98 14.62 -0.26
CA ARG A 90 -7.44 14.79 -0.20
C ARG A 90 -8.12 13.75 0.71
N LEU A 91 -7.43 12.68 1.04
CA LEU A 91 -7.93 11.62 1.91
C LEU A 91 -7.68 11.96 3.40
N PRO A 92 -8.40 11.30 4.33
CA PRO A 92 -8.05 11.35 5.74
C PRO A 92 -6.57 11.04 5.95
N ARG A 93 -5.88 11.91 6.70
CA ARG A 93 -4.44 11.74 6.92
C ARG A 93 -4.15 10.47 7.72
N PRO A 94 -3.38 9.53 7.19
CA PRO A 94 -2.98 8.34 7.92
C PRO A 94 -2.13 8.67 9.15
N ASP A 95 -2.37 7.94 10.23
CA ASP A 95 -1.51 7.91 11.41
C ASP A 95 -0.34 6.95 11.18
N VAL A 96 -0.65 5.78 10.60
CA VAL A 96 0.34 4.73 10.29
C VAL A 96 0.24 4.38 8.81
N VAL A 97 1.37 4.24 8.16
CA VAL A 97 1.43 3.88 6.73
C VAL A 97 2.35 2.70 6.50
N MET A 98 1.93 1.78 5.64
CA MET A 98 2.77 0.70 5.13
C MET A 98 3.04 0.93 3.65
N LEU A 99 4.30 1.18 3.32
CA LEU A 99 4.73 1.48 1.96
C LEU A 99 5.70 0.41 1.45
N PRO A 100 5.61 0.01 0.16
CA PRO A 100 6.58 -0.88 -0.45
C PRO A 100 7.91 -0.13 -0.64
N VAL A 101 9.01 -0.70 -0.20
CA VAL A 101 10.32 -0.03 -0.21
C VAL A 101 11.43 -0.82 -0.89
N ASN A 102 11.09 -1.91 -1.56
CA ASN A 102 12.05 -2.75 -2.30
C ASN A 102 12.76 -2.00 -3.44
N GLY A 103 12.31 -0.80 -3.79
CA GLY A 103 12.92 0.03 -4.82
C GLY A 103 12.72 -0.51 -6.23
N ARG A 104 13.44 0.08 -7.17
CA ARG A 104 13.49 -0.30 -8.59
C ARG A 104 14.85 0.06 -9.18
N ASP A 105 15.31 -0.70 -10.14
CA ASP A 105 16.52 -0.43 -10.89
C ASP A 105 16.48 -1.12 -12.26
N THR A 106 17.34 -0.65 -13.15
CA THR A 106 17.37 -1.11 -14.55
C THR A 106 17.63 -2.62 -14.66
N TYR A 107 18.49 -3.20 -13.80
CA TYR A 107 18.78 -4.63 -13.86
C TYR A 107 17.54 -5.48 -13.56
N ARG A 108 16.82 -5.14 -12.49
CA ARG A 108 15.58 -5.86 -12.13
C ARG A 108 14.49 -5.70 -13.19
N GLU A 109 14.39 -4.52 -13.80
CA GLU A 109 13.40 -4.22 -14.83
C GLU A 109 13.69 -4.95 -16.15
N THR A 110 14.97 -5.07 -16.54
CA THR A 110 15.34 -5.59 -17.86
C THR A 110 15.74 -7.06 -17.86
N GLU A 111 16.35 -7.55 -16.79
CA GLU A 111 16.91 -8.90 -16.73
C GLU A 111 16.31 -9.74 -15.60
N GLY A 112 15.84 -9.10 -14.53
CA GLY A 112 15.29 -9.78 -13.36
C GLY A 112 13.81 -10.11 -13.46
N ASP A 113 13.09 -9.64 -14.49
CA ASP A 113 11.63 -9.72 -14.63
C ASP A 113 10.89 -9.35 -13.33
N ALA A 114 11.42 -8.34 -12.64
CA ALA A 114 10.92 -7.89 -11.36
C ALA A 114 10.51 -6.41 -11.41
N THR A 115 9.23 -6.17 -11.43
CA THR A 115 8.68 -4.82 -11.34
C THR A 115 8.95 -4.25 -9.95
N GLY A 116 9.58 -3.08 -9.89
CA GLY A 116 9.91 -2.42 -8.63
C GLY A 116 8.79 -1.55 -8.09
N ASN A 117 9.05 -0.98 -6.92
CA ASN A 117 8.14 -0.10 -6.19
C ASN A 117 8.86 1.20 -5.79
N LEU A 118 8.36 1.87 -4.73
CA LEU A 118 9.00 3.06 -4.18
C LEU A 118 10.47 2.79 -3.81
N LEU A 119 11.32 3.74 -4.13
CA LEU A 119 12.67 3.78 -3.53
C LEU A 119 12.55 4.09 -2.02
N PRO A 120 13.47 3.61 -1.16
CA PRO A 120 13.46 3.96 0.26
C PRO A 120 13.35 5.45 0.53
N VAL A 121 14.08 6.27 -0.24
CA VAL A 121 14.05 7.74 -0.11
C VAL A 121 12.71 8.34 -0.53
N GLU A 122 12.02 7.75 -1.50
CA GLU A 122 10.68 8.20 -1.90
C GLU A 122 9.65 7.91 -0.81
N ALA A 123 9.66 6.69 -0.26
CA ALA A 123 8.78 6.29 0.83
C ALA A 123 9.00 7.14 2.09
N ALA A 124 10.26 7.36 2.48
CA ALA A 124 10.62 8.19 3.63
C ALA A 124 10.17 9.65 3.43
N ARG A 125 10.44 10.24 2.27
CA ARG A 125 10.01 11.61 1.96
C ARG A 125 8.49 11.74 1.93
N LEU A 126 7.80 10.80 1.28
CA LEU A 126 6.34 10.81 1.22
C LEU A 126 5.73 10.82 2.63
N ALA A 127 6.20 9.93 3.52
CA ALA A 127 5.74 9.87 4.90
C ALA A 127 6.06 11.14 5.70
N HIS A 128 7.25 11.70 5.51
CA HIS A 128 7.67 12.94 6.17
C HIS A 128 6.87 14.16 5.67
N ASP A 129 6.79 14.35 4.36
CA ASP A 129 6.20 15.55 3.75
C ASP A 129 4.68 15.61 3.91
N LEU A 130 4.01 14.44 3.99
CA LEU A 130 2.58 14.33 4.29
C LEU A 130 2.28 14.26 5.80
N GLY A 131 3.30 14.34 6.66
CA GLY A 131 3.16 14.41 8.11
C GLY A 131 2.56 13.16 8.74
N TRP A 132 2.85 11.98 8.19
CA TRP A 132 2.42 10.70 8.76
C TRP A 132 3.27 10.34 9.99
N ASP A 133 2.64 9.79 11.01
CA ASP A 133 3.33 9.58 12.28
C ASP A 133 4.31 8.39 12.24
N VAL A 134 3.87 7.25 11.67
CA VAL A 134 4.71 6.04 11.63
C VAL A 134 4.75 5.47 10.21
N LEU A 135 5.96 5.27 9.69
CA LEU A 135 6.22 4.50 8.48
C LEU A 135 6.53 3.04 8.84
N ILE A 136 5.81 2.11 8.23
CA ILE A 136 6.13 0.68 8.23
C ILE A 136 6.66 0.35 6.83
N PRO A 137 7.98 0.13 6.68
CA PRO A 137 8.53 -0.36 5.42
C PRO A 137 8.05 -1.79 5.16
N GLY A 138 7.57 -2.04 3.96
CA GLY A 138 7.08 -3.35 3.54
C GLY A 138 7.63 -3.76 2.18
N HIS A 139 7.32 -4.99 1.76
CA HIS A 139 7.70 -5.55 0.46
C HIS A 139 9.21 -5.53 0.18
N ASN A 140 10.04 -5.80 1.19
CA ASN A 140 11.49 -5.68 1.04
C ASN A 140 12.29 -6.95 1.36
N ASP A 141 11.64 -8.07 1.65
CA ASP A 141 12.31 -9.29 2.12
C ASP A 141 11.69 -10.62 1.62
N LEU A 142 10.69 -10.57 0.73
CA LEU A 142 9.98 -11.77 0.27
C LEU A 142 10.80 -12.59 -0.75
N TYR A 143 11.44 -11.92 -1.71
CA TYR A 143 12.21 -12.56 -2.77
C TYR A 143 13.67 -12.07 -2.74
N PRO A 144 14.68 -12.99 -2.77
CA PRO A 144 16.10 -12.59 -2.70
C PRO A 144 16.52 -11.58 -3.76
N ASN A 145 15.99 -11.70 -4.98
CA ASN A 145 16.26 -10.78 -6.10
C ASN A 145 15.49 -9.46 -6.03
N ASN A 146 14.57 -9.32 -5.08
CA ASN A 146 13.73 -8.14 -4.88
C ASN A 146 13.74 -7.66 -3.42
N THR A 147 14.87 -7.86 -2.74
CA THR A 147 15.11 -7.49 -1.34
C THR A 147 16.10 -6.34 -1.26
N ILE A 148 15.88 -5.44 -0.31
CA ILE A 148 16.85 -4.41 0.06
C ILE A 148 17.16 -4.48 1.57
N PRO A 149 18.41 -4.19 1.98
CA PRO A 149 18.75 -4.11 3.39
C PRO A 149 18.00 -2.99 4.12
N ASN A 150 17.59 -3.24 5.37
CA ASN A 150 16.90 -2.24 6.20
C ASN A 150 17.74 -0.97 6.41
N GLU A 151 19.07 -1.07 6.35
CA GLU A 151 19.99 0.05 6.46
C GLU A 151 19.76 1.12 5.41
N HIS A 152 19.39 0.75 4.18
CA HIS A 152 19.04 1.70 3.12
C HIS A 152 17.79 2.50 3.48
N ILE A 153 16.83 1.88 4.17
CA ILE A 153 15.62 2.54 4.62
C ILE A 153 15.96 3.49 5.77
N VAL A 154 16.73 3.03 6.75
CA VAL A 154 17.16 3.84 7.90
C VAL A 154 17.92 5.09 7.44
N GLN A 155 18.82 4.95 6.46
CA GLN A 155 19.58 6.08 5.90
C GLN A 155 18.72 7.10 5.18
N ALA A 156 17.55 6.69 4.67
CA ALA A 156 16.61 7.55 3.98
C ALA A 156 15.68 8.35 4.91
N LEU A 157 15.55 7.94 6.19
CA LEU A 157 14.63 8.56 7.13
C LEU A 157 15.05 9.99 7.47
N ALA A 158 14.09 10.91 7.54
CA ALA A 158 14.31 12.24 8.07
C ALA A 158 14.58 12.21 9.58
N PRO A 159 15.28 13.21 10.15
CA PRO A 159 15.47 13.32 11.59
C PRO A 159 14.14 13.25 12.35
N ARG A 160 14.07 12.40 13.37
CA ARG A 160 12.88 12.15 14.21
C ARG A 160 11.68 11.47 13.50
N GLN A 161 11.82 11.08 12.24
CA GLN A 161 10.80 10.28 11.57
C GLN A 161 10.71 8.90 12.22
N LYS A 162 9.50 8.50 12.64
CA LYS A 162 9.28 7.18 13.22
C LYS A 162 9.14 6.15 12.13
N ALA A 163 9.89 5.06 12.26
CA ALA A 163 9.72 3.88 11.41
C ALA A 163 9.68 2.62 12.27
N LYS A 164 8.80 1.68 11.91
CA LYS A 164 8.71 0.38 12.56
C LYS A 164 8.97 -0.73 11.55
N PHE A 165 10.09 -1.43 11.73
CA PHE A 165 10.42 -2.62 10.96
C PHE A 165 9.74 -3.82 11.62
N LEU A 166 8.74 -4.38 10.94
CA LEU A 166 7.98 -5.52 11.43
C LEU A 166 8.58 -6.83 10.91
N GLN A 167 8.57 -7.84 11.77
CA GLN A 167 8.82 -9.22 11.36
C GLN A 167 7.49 -9.94 11.08
N PRO A 168 7.45 -10.93 10.18
CA PRO A 168 6.25 -11.73 9.97
C PRO A 168 5.72 -12.32 11.28
N GLY A 169 4.45 -12.07 11.58
CA GLY A 169 3.80 -12.50 12.83
C GLY A 169 4.04 -11.60 14.04
N GLU A 170 4.82 -10.53 13.92
CA GLU A 170 5.00 -9.55 15.00
C GLU A 170 3.73 -8.74 15.23
N LEU A 171 3.36 -8.53 16.50
CA LEU A 171 2.27 -7.64 16.90
C LEU A 171 2.82 -6.23 17.14
N TYR A 172 2.17 -5.24 16.54
CA TYR A 172 2.47 -3.83 16.76
C TYR A 172 1.25 -3.11 17.31
N TYR A 173 1.43 -2.44 18.43
CA TYR A 173 0.40 -1.62 19.06
C TYR A 173 0.69 -0.15 18.80
N TYR A 174 -0.18 0.50 18.04
CA TYR A 174 -0.13 1.95 17.84
C TYR A 174 -1.07 2.64 18.83
N VAL A 175 -0.55 3.64 19.51
CA VAL A 175 -1.33 4.51 20.38
C VAL A 175 -1.21 5.94 19.84
N LYS A 176 -2.34 6.49 19.45
CA LYS A 176 -2.42 7.88 18.99
C LYS A 176 -2.23 8.80 20.19
N ALA A 177 -1.26 9.73 20.10
CA ALA A 177 -0.96 10.74 21.13
C ALA A 177 -2.01 11.84 21.14
#